data_7c08dcf398a681cc6b12e688b29fc22b
#
_entry.id   7c08dcf398a681cc6b12e688b29fc22b
#
_cell.length_a   1.000
_cell.length_b   1.000
_cell.length_c   1.000
_cell.angle_alpha   90.00
_cell.angle_beta   90.00
_cell.angle_gamma   90.00
#
_symmetry.space_group_name_H-M   'P 1'
#
loop_
_entity.id
_entity.type
_entity.pdbx_description
1 polymer ?
#
loop_
_entity_poly.entity_id
_entity_poly.type
_entity_poly.pdbx_seq_one_letter_code
_entity_poly.pdbx_strand_id
1 'polypeptide(L)'
;MFSREEFSDFIFRFEFQLTPGGNNGLGIRSPITGDAAYEGMELQILDNEAPVYKDLKVYQYHGSIYGTIPAKRGYLKPVGEWNYQEVIVQGPKIKVILNGTTILDADITDARKNGAADGQKHPGLLRDSGHIGFLGHGDPLKFRNIRIKDLSTK
;
A
#
# COMPACT_ATOMS: atom_id res chain seq x y z
N MET A 1 -13.79 -1.11 1.60
CA MET A 1 -14.12 -2.46 2.18
C MET A 1 -12.92 -2.97 2.94
N PHE A 2 -13.07 -3.24 4.24
CA PHE A 2 -12.01 -3.74 5.12
C PHE A 2 -12.26 -5.19 5.54
N SER A 3 -11.18 -5.91 5.86
CA SER A 3 -11.29 -7.23 6.46
C SER A 3 -12.03 -7.16 7.80
N ARG A 4 -12.73 -8.24 8.16
CA ARG A 4 -13.36 -8.33 9.49
C ARG A 4 -12.32 -8.52 10.58
N GLU A 5 -11.30 -9.31 10.27
CA GLU A 5 -10.21 -9.64 11.18
C GLU A 5 -9.09 -8.62 11.08
N GLU A 6 -8.35 -8.46 12.17
CA GLU A 6 -7.13 -7.68 12.20
C GLU A 6 -5.92 -8.60 11.99
N PHE A 7 -4.90 -8.06 11.34
CA PHE A 7 -3.65 -8.77 11.06
C PHE A 7 -2.47 -7.95 11.53
N SER A 8 -1.46 -8.62 12.10
CA SER A 8 -0.17 -8.02 12.47
C SER A 8 0.88 -8.30 11.40
N ASP A 9 1.22 -9.57 11.22
CA ASP A 9 2.17 -10.05 10.23
C ASP A 9 1.43 -10.93 9.22
N PHE A 10 1.66 -10.69 7.93
CA PHE A 10 0.89 -11.38 6.90
C PHE A 10 1.57 -11.31 5.52
N ILE A 11 1.11 -12.17 4.62
CA ILE A 11 1.35 -12.06 3.19
C ILE A 11 -0.01 -11.81 2.54
N PHE A 12 -0.11 -10.75 1.74
CA PHE A 12 -1.32 -10.38 1.01
C PHE A 12 -1.02 -10.39 -0.48
N ARG A 13 -1.79 -11.16 -1.25
CA ARG A 13 -1.62 -11.30 -2.70
C ARG A 13 -2.89 -10.92 -3.41
N PHE A 14 -2.75 -10.19 -4.50
CA PHE A 14 -3.88 -9.80 -5.32
C PHE A 14 -3.42 -9.43 -6.73
N GLU A 15 -4.37 -9.43 -7.65
CA GLU A 15 -4.19 -8.87 -8.97
C GLU A 15 -5.07 -7.63 -9.12
N PHE A 16 -4.59 -6.66 -9.87
CA PHE A 16 -5.34 -5.43 -10.11
C PHE A 16 -5.18 -4.97 -11.54
N GLN A 17 -6.20 -4.26 -12.04
CA GLN A 17 -6.22 -3.66 -13.36
C GLN A 17 -6.51 -2.18 -13.20
N LEU A 18 -5.58 -1.34 -13.68
CA LEU A 18 -5.72 0.11 -13.62
C LEU A 18 -6.56 0.62 -14.79
N THR A 19 -7.25 1.73 -14.55
CA THR A 19 -7.86 2.57 -15.57
C THR A 19 -7.01 3.85 -15.73
N PRO A 20 -7.18 4.61 -16.83
CA PRO A 20 -6.44 5.87 -16.99
C PRO A 20 -6.67 6.82 -15.81
N GLY A 21 -5.57 7.24 -15.16
CA GLY A 21 -5.62 8.09 -13.98
C GLY A 21 -6.12 7.40 -12.72
N GLY A 22 -6.21 6.07 -12.71
CA GLY A 22 -6.72 5.30 -11.57
C GLY A 22 -5.93 5.57 -10.30
N ASN A 23 -6.65 5.76 -9.20
CA ASN A 23 -6.09 6.04 -7.87
C ASN A 23 -6.84 5.22 -6.83
N ASN A 24 -6.10 4.43 -6.09
CA ASN A 24 -6.60 3.59 -5.01
C ASN A 24 -5.46 3.42 -3.99
N GLY A 25 -5.62 2.53 -3.05
CA GLY A 25 -4.58 2.18 -2.11
C GLY A 25 -4.93 0.92 -1.35
N LEU A 26 -3.91 0.26 -0.84
CA LEU A 26 -4.10 -0.84 0.10
C LEU A 26 -3.82 -0.33 1.51
N GLY A 27 -4.86 -0.21 2.32
CA GLY A 27 -4.73 0.10 3.73
C GLY A 27 -4.30 -1.14 4.50
N ILE A 28 -3.26 -1.02 5.30
CA ILE A 28 -2.77 -2.07 6.19
C ILE A 28 -2.66 -1.56 7.61
N ARG A 29 -2.83 -2.46 8.59
CA ARG A 29 -2.87 -2.10 10.01
C ARG A 29 -3.76 -0.89 10.30
N SER A 30 -4.87 -0.82 9.58
CA SER A 30 -5.78 0.32 9.65
C SER A 30 -6.86 0.11 10.71
N PRO A 31 -7.30 1.19 11.39
CA PRO A 31 -8.57 1.14 12.10
C PRO A 31 -9.70 1.05 11.06
N ILE A 32 -10.88 0.64 11.51
CA ILE A 32 -12.04 0.48 10.61
C ILE A 32 -12.67 1.82 10.24
N THR A 33 -12.39 2.85 11.02
CA THR A 33 -12.87 4.22 10.86
C THR A 33 -11.71 5.19 10.82
N GLY A 34 -11.91 6.36 10.25
CA GLY A 34 -10.90 7.39 10.12
C GLY A 34 -10.16 7.33 8.80
N ASP A 35 -9.09 8.11 8.68
CA ASP A 35 -8.27 8.16 7.47
C ASP A 35 -7.17 7.10 7.51
N ALA A 36 -7.38 6.01 6.77
CA ALA A 36 -6.47 4.89 6.75
C ALA A 36 -5.05 5.24 6.26
N ALA A 37 -4.90 6.30 5.46
CA ALA A 37 -3.58 6.74 4.99
C ALA A 37 -2.71 7.27 6.12
N TYR A 38 -3.31 7.79 7.18
CA TYR A 38 -2.62 8.39 8.32
C TYR A 38 -2.78 7.57 9.60
N GLU A 39 -3.98 7.06 9.86
CA GLU A 39 -4.30 6.29 11.07
C GLU A 39 -3.97 4.80 10.93
N GLY A 40 -3.76 4.33 9.71
CA GLY A 40 -3.12 3.08 9.37
C GLY A 40 -1.88 3.37 8.53
N MET A 41 -1.61 2.50 7.55
CA MET A 41 -0.63 2.75 6.49
C MET A 41 -1.27 2.46 5.16
N GLU A 42 -1.00 3.30 4.17
CA GLU A 42 -1.47 3.09 2.80
C GLU A 42 -0.29 2.73 1.91
N LEU A 43 -0.42 1.60 1.22
CA LEU A 43 0.44 1.25 0.10
C LEU A 43 -0.27 1.72 -1.17
N GLN A 44 0.29 2.73 -1.82
CA GLN A 44 -0.34 3.40 -2.97
C GLN A 44 -0.59 2.45 -4.13
N ILE A 45 -1.75 2.58 -4.78
CA ILE A 45 -2.09 1.93 -6.05
C ILE A 45 -2.46 3.04 -7.03
N LEU A 46 -1.62 3.26 -8.04
CA LEU A 46 -1.74 4.44 -8.88
C LEU A 46 -1.30 4.15 -10.32
N ASP A 47 -2.01 4.75 -11.26
CA ASP A 47 -1.51 4.86 -12.64
C ASP A 47 -0.40 5.93 -12.68
N ASN A 48 0.83 5.49 -12.43
CA ASN A 48 1.99 6.39 -12.33
C ASN A 48 2.25 7.21 -13.58
N GLU A 49 1.84 6.70 -14.75
CA GLU A 49 2.12 7.32 -16.05
C GLU A 49 1.05 8.33 -16.48
N ALA A 50 -0.03 8.47 -15.71
CA ALA A 50 -1.05 9.46 -16.01
C ALA A 50 -0.47 10.88 -15.96
N PRO A 51 -0.70 11.71 -16.99
CA PRO A 51 -0.13 13.06 -17.03
C PRO A 51 -0.45 13.93 -15.80
N VAL A 52 -1.61 13.70 -15.18
CA VAL A 52 -2.03 14.43 -13.99
C VAL A 52 -1.13 14.16 -12.78
N TYR A 53 -0.40 13.04 -12.76
CA TYR A 53 0.46 12.63 -11.66
C TYR A 53 1.96 12.88 -11.89
N LYS A 54 2.33 13.58 -12.94
CA LYS A 54 3.75 13.80 -13.29
C LYS A 54 4.56 14.56 -12.24
N ASP A 55 3.91 15.38 -11.42
CA ASP A 55 4.56 16.24 -10.43
C ASP A 55 4.30 15.81 -8.98
N LEU A 56 3.90 14.58 -8.76
CA LEU A 56 3.73 14.05 -7.41
C LEU A 56 5.07 13.93 -6.68
N LYS A 57 5.02 13.92 -5.36
CA LYS A 57 6.18 13.60 -4.54
C LYS A 57 6.52 12.11 -4.68
N VAL A 58 7.79 11.76 -4.52
CA VAL A 58 8.28 10.38 -4.73
C VAL A 58 7.55 9.35 -3.90
N TYR A 59 7.10 9.70 -2.71
CA TYR A 59 6.37 8.81 -1.80
C TYR A 59 4.86 8.72 -2.08
N GLN A 60 4.39 9.27 -3.19
CA GLN A 60 2.98 9.23 -3.60
C GLN A 60 2.72 8.29 -4.79
N TYR A 61 3.76 7.70 -5.37
CA TYR A 61 3.65 6.78 -6.50
C TYR A 61 3.36 5.34 -6.06
N HIS A 62 2.91 4.53 -6.99
CA HIS A 62 2.49 3.15 -6.75
C HIS A 62 3.49 2.36 -5.92
N GLY A 63 2.99 1.61 -4.94
CA GLY A 63 3.78 0.74 -4.06
C GLY A 63 4.46 1.45 -2.90
N SER A 64 4.51 2.78 -2.89
CA SER A 64 5.07 3.55 -1.78
C SER A 64 4.24 3.38 -0.51
N ILE A 65 4.90 3.41 0.64
CA ILE A 65 4.21 3.69 1.90
C ILE A 65 3.91 5.19 1.86
N TYR A 66 2.66 5.52 1.60
CA TYR A 66 2.23 6.88 1.29
C TYR A 66 2.75 7.90 2.31
N GLY A 67 3.38 8.96 1.80
CA GLY A 67 3.95 10.04 2.61
C GLY A 67 5.20 9.66 3.40
N THR A 68 5.68 8.43 3.30
CA THR A 68 6.71 7.90 4.22
C THR A 68 7.92 7.34 3.48
N ILE A 69 7.76 6.29 2.67
CA ILE A 69 8.87 5.62 2.00
C ILE A 69 8.50 5.37 0.53
N PRO A 70 9.31 5.87 -0.43
CA PRO A 70 9.03 5.70 -1.85
C PRO A 70 9.38 4.30 -2.35
N ALA A 71 8.58 3.80 -3.30
CA ALA A 71 8.86 2.59 -4.05
C ALA A 71 9.60 2.90 -5.36
N LYS A 72 10.23 1.89 -5.95
CA LYS A 72 10.80 1.97 -7.30
C LYS A 72 9.68 2.05 -8.33
N ARG A 73 9.86 2.86 -9.36
CA ARG A 73 8.91 3.03 -10.46
C ARG A 73 9.37 2.30 -11.73
N GLY A 74 8.43 2.09 -12.67
CA GLY A 74 8.74 1.52 -13.98
C GLY A 74 8.40 0.04 -14.12
N TYR A 75 7.65 -0.54 -13.19
CA TYR A 75 7.33 -1.98 -13.16
C TYR A 75 5.84 -2.29 -13.31
N LEU A 76 4.99 -1.28 -13.42
CA LEU A 76 3.58 -1.46 -13.74
C LEU A 76 3.42 -1.90 -15.20
N LYS A 77 2.46 -2.79 -15.45
CA LYS A 77 2.01 -3.06 -16.80
C LYS A 77 1.13 -1.90 -17.31
N PRO A 78 0.98 -1.77 -18.63
CA PRO A 78 0.10 -0.74 -19.20
C PRO A 78 -1.32 -0.77 -18.61
N VAL A 79 -1.97 0.39 -18.57
CA VAL A 79 -3.38 0.50 -18.19
C VAL A 79 -4.22 -0.49 -19.01
N GLY A 80 -5.15 -1.17 -18.33
CA GLY A 80 -6.00 -2.20 -18.95
C GLY A 80 -5.43 -3.61 -18.87
N GLU A 81 -4.18 -3.78 -18.42
CA GLU A 81 -3.59 -5.09 -18.19
C GLU A 81 -3.61 -5.44 -16.69
N TRP A 82 -3.61 -6.73 -16.40
CA TRP A 82 -3.59 -7.24 -15.03
C TRP A 82 -2.17 -7.22 -14.47
N ASN A 83 -2.00 -6.56 -13.33
CA ASN A 83 -0.80 -6.59 -12.52
C ASN A 83 -0.97 -7.62 -11.39
N TYR A 84 0.12 -8.23 -10.98
CA TYR A 84 0.17 -9.11 -9.80
C TYR A 84 1.02 -8.47 -8.71
N GLN A 85 0.49 -8.40 -7.50
CA GLN A 85 1.23 -7.81 -6.38
C GLN A 85 1.19 -8.69 -5.14
N GLU A 86 2.33 -8.78 -4.48
CA GLU A 86 2.49 -9.43 -3.19
C GLU A 86 3.00 -8.40 -2.18
N VAL A 87 2.36 -8.38 -1.02
CA VAL A 87 2.76 -7.53 0.11
C VAL A 87 3.11 -8.44 1.28
N ILE A 88 4.32 -8.29 1.82
CA ILE A 88 4.79 -9.05 2.97
C ILE A 88 5.04 -8.08 4.11
N VAL A 89 4.37 -8.29 5.25
CA VAL A 89 4.48 -7.46 6.43
C VAL A 89 4.91 -8.33 7.60
N GLN A 90 6.07 -7.99 8.20
CA GLN A 90 6.62 -8.71 9.35
C GLN A 90 7.23 -7.70 10.33
N GLY A 91 6.53 -7.42 11.42
CA GLY A 91 6.95 -6.37 12.36
C GLY A 91 7.09 -5.03 11.65
N PRO A 92 8.25 -4.36 11.74
CA PRO A 92 8.48 -3.08 11.06
C PRO A 92 8.87 -3.22 9.59
N LYS A 93 9.00 -4.45 9.07
CA LYS A 93 9.43 -4.68 7.69
C LYS A 93 8.25 -4.84 6.76
N ILE A 94 8.26 -4.07 5.68
CA ILE A 94 7.21 -4.07 4.66
C ILE A 94 7.86 -4.20 3.30
N LYS A 95 7.46 -5.23 2.55
CA LYS A 95 7.97 -5.52 1.21
C LYS A 95 6.82 -5.56 0.22
N VAL A 96 7.02 -4.93 -0.94
CA VAL A 96 6.08 -4.99 -2.06
C VAL A 96 6.79 -5.56 -3.27
N ILE A 97 6.22 -6.63 -3.83
CA ILE A 97 6.71 -7.31 -5.02
C ILE A 97 5.65 -7.14 -6.11
N LEU A 98 6.00 -6.41 -7.17
CA LEU A 98 5.12 -6.11 -8.29
C LEU A 98 5.58 -6.85 -9.54
N ASN A 99 4.71 -7.69 -10.10
CA ASN A 99 5.01 -8.46 -11.31
C ASN A 99 6.35 -9.21 -11.22
N GLY A 100 6.67 -9.75 -10.03
CA GLY A 100 7.90 -10.49 -9.78
C GLY A 100 9.11 -9.64 -9.38
N THR A 101 9.00 -8.31 -9.37
CA THR A 101 10.09 -7.39 -8.99
C THR A 101 9.80 -6.75 -7.63
N THR A 102 10.76 -6.79 -6.72
CA THR A 102 10.67 -6.07 -5.44
C THR A 102 10.81 -4.57 -5.70
N ILE A 103 9.73 -3.83 -5.51
CA ILE A 103 9.71 -2.38 -5.69
C ILE A 103 9.82 -1.61 -4.38
N LEU A 104 9.52 -2.26 -3.27
CA LEU A 104 9.67 -1.71 -1.93
C LEU A 104 10.23 -2.79 -1.00
N ASP A 105 11.29 -2.47 -0.29
CA ASP A 105 11.86 -3.29 0.78
C ASP A 105 12.22 -2.35 1.92
N ALA A 106 11.25 -2.11 2.80
CA ALA A 106 11.30 -1.04 3.77
C ALA A 106 11.32 -1.55 5.20
N ASP A 107 11.95 -0.75 6.06
CA ASP A 107 11.88 -0.89 7.51
C ASP A 107 11.37 0.45 8.07
N ILE A 108 10.21 0.44 8.73
CA ILE A 108 9.58 1.65 9.24
C ILE A 108 10.06 2.08 10.64
N THR A 109 11.09 1.44 11.16
CA THR A 109 11.64 1.76 12.50
C THR A 109 12.04 3.23 12.61
N ASP A 110 12.74 3.74 11.60
CA ASP A 110 13.16 5.15 11.59
C ASP A 110 11.96 6.10 11.51
N ALA A 111 10.99 5.80 10.63
CA ALA A 111 9.79 6.62 10.50
C ALA A 111 8.95 6.62 11.78
N ARG A 112 8.89 5.51 12.50
CA ARG A 112 8.23 5.43 13.81
C ARG A 112 8.89 6.36 14.82
N LYS A 113 10.21 6.52 14.76
CA LYS A 113 10.99 7.33 15.70
C LYS A 113 11.04 8.81 15.30
N ASN A 114 11.30 9.08 14.03
CA ASN A 114 11.64 10.41 13.53
C ASN A 114 10.54 11.08 12.70
N GLY A 115 9.46 10.35 12.40
CA GLY A 115 8.33 10.85 11.62
C GLY A 115 8.40 10.50 10.13
N ALA A 116 7.31 10.80 9.42
CA ALA A 116 7.16 10.52 8.01
C ALA A 116 7.83 11.59 7.14
N ALA A 117 8.18 11.23 5.91
CA ALA A 117 8.88 12.12 4.97
C ALA A 117 8.05 13.33 4.54
N ASP A 118 6.73 13.24 4.57
CA ASP A 118 5.82 14.34 4.21
C ASP A 118 5.63 15.37 5.31
N GLY A 119 6.24 15.16 6.48
CA GLY A 119 6.11 16.06 7.64
C GLY A 119 4.75 16.02 8.32
N GLN A 120 3.84 15.18 7.86
CA GLN A 120 2.53 15.00 8.47
C GLN A 120 2.57 13.97 9.60
N LYS A 121 1.56 14.00 10.48
CA LYS A 121 1.41 12.98 11.52
C LYS A 121 0.83 11.71 10.92
N HIS A 122 1.55 10.60 11.08
CA HIS A 122 1.12 9.27 10.68
C HIS A 122 1.07 8.35 11.91
N PRO A 123 0.06 8.50 12.78
CA PRO A 123 -0.03 7.65 14.00
C PRO A 123 -0.14 6.15 13.65
N GLY A 124 -0.62 5.83 12.46
CA GLY A 124 -0.70 4.44 12.00
C GLY A 124 0.63 3.72 11.89
N LEU A 125 1.75 4.45 11.75
CA LEU A 125 3.10 3.86 11.75
C LEU A 125 3.41 3.14 13.07
N LEU A 126 2.78 3.54 14.17
CA LEU A 126 2.98 2.97 15.50
C LEU A 126 2.10 1.74 15.76
N ARG A 127 1.19 1.40 14.86
CA ARG A 127 0.30 0.26 15.02
C ARG A 127 1.02 -1.03 14.67
N ASP A 128 0.79 -2.06 15.48
CA ASP A 128 1.33 -3.41 15.25
C ASP A 128 0.32 -4.34 14.58
N SER A 129 -0.95 -3.95 14.55
CA SER A 129 -2.03 -4.72 13.91
C SER A 129 -3.15 -3.81 13.44
N GLY A 130 -4.02 -4.34 12.62
CA GLY A 130 -5.20 -3.65 12.14
C GLY A 130 -5.83 -4.34 10.95
N HIS A 131 -6.83 -3.69 10.39
CA HIS A 131 -7.58 -4.19 9.23
C HIS A 131 -6.82 -3.96 7.93
N ILE A 132 -7.14 -4.78 6.92
CA ILE A 132 -6.64 -4.63 5.55
C ILE A 132 -7.83 -4.28 4.66
N GLY A 133 -7.67 -3.31 3.78
CA GLY A 133 -8.73 -2.95 2.85
C GLY A 133 -8.26 -2.07 1.69
N PHE A 134 -9.06 -2.04 0.64
CA PHE A 134 -8.81 -1.15 -0.48
C PHE A 134 -9.44 0.22 -0.23
N LEU A 135 -8.68 1.27 -0.52
CA LEU A 135 -9.01 2.68 -0.27
C LEU A 135 -9.38 3.35 -1.59
N GLY A 136 -10.68 3.34 -1.93
CA GLY A 136 -11.15 3.91 -3.18
C GLY A 136 -11.21 5.44 -3.16
N HIS A 137 -10.93 6.05 -4.31
CA HIS A 137 -11.04 7.49 -4.56
C HIS A 137 -12.08 7.80 -5.64
N GLY A 138 -13.02 6.88 -5.87
CA GLY A 138 -14.06 7.04 -6.90
C GLY A 138 -13.66 6.56 -8.29
N ASP A 139 -12.42 6.15 -8.49
CA ASP A 139 -11.95 5.62 -9.77
C ASP A 139 -12.30 4.15 -9.92
N PRO A 140 -12.75 3.69 -11.09
CA PRO A 140 -13.04 2.29 -11.32
C PRO A 140 -11.75 1.48 -11.52
N LEU A 141 -11.36 0.72 -10.51
CA LEU A 141 -10.29 -0.29 -10.61
C LEU A 141 -10.90 -1.69 -10.46
N LYS A 142 -10.19 -2.69 -10.98
CA LYS A 142 -10.58 -4.08 -10.82
C LYS A 142 -9.56 -4.81 -9.98
N PHE A 143 -10.07 -5.63 -9.07
CA PHE A 143 -9.27 -6.50 -8.21
C PHE A 143 -9.78 -7.93 -8.34
N ARG A 144 -8.86 -8.89 -8.30
CA ARG A 144 -9.20 -10.31 -8.32
C ARG A 144 -8.13 -11.15 -7.62
N ASN A 145 -8.45 -12.41 -7.35
CA ASN A 145 -7.54 -13.39 -6.74
C ASN A 145 -6.94 -12.88 -5.44
N ILE A 146 -7.78 -12.27 -4.59
CA ILE A 146 -7.38 -11.67 -3.32
C ILE A 146 -7.19 -12.79 -2.29
N ARG A 147 -5.98 -12.88 -1.71
CA ARG A 147 -5.61 -13.91 -0.76
C ARG A 147 -4.77 -13.34 0.35
N ILE A 148 -4.94 -13.87 1.56
CA ILE A 148 -4.13 -13.51 2.71
C ILE A 148 -3.63 -14.76 3.42
N LYS A 149 -2.38 -14.70 3.88
CA LYS A 149 -1.80 -15.68 4.78
C LYS A 149 -1.37 -14.97 6.06
N ASP A 150 -2.00 -15.34 7.16
CA ASP A 150 -1.64 -14.83 8.49
C ASP A 150 -0.31 -15.48 8.92
N LEU A 151 0.69 -14.65 9.22
CA LEU A 151 2.00 -15.09 9.68
C LEU A 151 2.17 -14.91 11.20
N SER A 152 1.19 -14.32 11.87
CA SER A 152 1.28 -14.13 13.32
C SER A 152 1.33 -15.47 14.05
N THR A 153 2.17 -15.53 15.04
CA THR A 153 2.23 -16.67 15.96
C THR A 153 1.08 -16.54 16.97
N LYS A 154 0.21 -17.52 16.98
CA LYS A 154 -0.89 -17.58 17.94
C LYS A 154 -0.50 -18.46 19.13
#